data_c191a83eef3630b1496a441cb3927afd
#
_entry.id   c191a83eef3630b1496a441cb3927afd
#
_cell.length_a   1.000
_cell.length_b   1.000
_cell.length_c   1.000
_cell.angle_alpha   90.00
_cell.angle_beta   90.00
_cell.angle_gamma   90.00
#
_symmetry.space_group_name_H-M   'P 1'
#
loop_
_entity.id
_entity.type
_entity.pdbx_description
1 polymer ?
#
loop_
_entity_poly.entity_id
_entity_poly.type
_entity_poly.pdbx_seq_one_letter_code
_entity_poly.pdbx_strand_id
1 'polypeptide(L)'
;AVPILLDRAAIYMEMGKTDRAYTDYCQVLDEDKQNKEALLMRAYIYVLRRDYPAARIDYNRLLELDPQSYSGRLGLATLEQKEGKFREALEILNKMLAATPEDATLYIARADVEREMKHEDLALVDLEEAIRLDAASADAYLLRGNIYLAQKKKGLAKADFEKAISLGVPPADLHEQLRQCK
;
A
#
# COMPACT_ATOMS: atom_id res chain seq x y z
N ALA A 1 14.66 19.34 18.81
CA ALA A 1 14.43 17.92 19.15
C ALA A 1 13.69 17.19 18.02
N VAL A 2 12.73 17.85 17.35
CA VAL A 2 11.87 17.23 16.30
C VAL A 2 12.65 16.46 15.20
N PRO A 3 13.69 17.00 14.51
CA PRO A 3 14.40 16.24 13.47
C PRO A 3 15.04 14.95 13.99
N ILE A 4 15.63 14.97 15.18
CA ILE A 4 16.26 13.78 15.78
C ILE A 4 15.22 12.70 16.11
N LEU A 5 14.03 13.11 16.57
CA LEU A 5 12.94 12.18 16.85
C LEU A 5 12.40 11.55 15.57
N LEU A 6 12.25 12.32 14.48
CA LEU A 6 11.82 11.81 13.18
C LEU A 6 12.82 10.80 12.62
N ASP A 7 14.11 11.13 12.63
CA ASP A 7 15.16 10.21 12.16
C ASP A 7 15.16 8.91 12.97
N ARG A 8 15.06 9.02 14.31
CA ARG A 8 15.02 7.85 15.18
C ARG A 8 13.76 7.00 14.95
N ALA A 9 12.61 7.64 14.78
CA ALA A 9 11.36 6.95 14.49
C ALA A 9 11.44 6.20 13.15
N ALA A 10 12.00 6.82 12.11
CA ALA A 10 12.21 6.16 10.82
C ALA A 10 13.08 4.90 10.95
N ILE A 11 14.19 4.99 11.68
CA ILE A 11 15.05 3.82 11.96
C ILE A 11 14.26 2.74 12.72
N TYR A 12 13.44 3.11 13.71
CA TYR A 12 12.61 2.15 14.41
C TYR A 12 11.57 1.47 13.49
N MET A 13 11.03 2.19 12.53
CA MET A 13 10.12 1.61 11.51
C MET A 13 10.85 0.58 10.66
N GLU A 14 12.05 0.90 10.16
CA GLU A 14 12.90 -0.04 9.40
C GLU A 14 13.26 -1.30 10.21
N MET A 15 13.46 -1.15 11.51
CA MET A 15 13.75 -2.26 12.43
C MET A 15 12.49 -3.06 12.84
N GLY A 16 11.31 -2.70 12.38
CA GLY A 16 10.04 -3.30 12.81
C GLY A 16 9.64 -2.97 14.26
N LYS A 17 10.31 -1.99 14.90
CA LYS A 17 10.03 -1.56 16.28
C LYS A 17 8.94 -0.48 16.31
N THR A 18 7.77 -0.82 15.81
CA THR A 18 6.67 0.13 15.57
C THR A 18 6.18 0.85 16.82
N ASP A 19 6.25 0.21 18.00
CA ASP A 19 5.84 0.84 19.26
C ASP A 19 6.80 1.98 19.68
N ARG A 20 8.09 1.81 19.42
CA ARG A 20 9.09 2.86 19.69
C ARG A 20 8.93 4.01 18.69
N ALA A 21 8.74 3.70 17.41
CA ALA A 21 8.45 4.70 16.39
C ALA A 21 7.19 5.50 16.73
N TYR A 22 6.13 4.83 17.16
CA TYR A 22 4.89 5.47 17.59
C TYR A 22 5.13 6.48 18.72
N THR A 23 5.90 6.10 19.73
CA THR A 23 6.23 7.01 20.86
C THR A 23 6.94 8.26 20.36
N ASP A 24 7.91 8.12 19.46
CA ASP A 24 8.64 9.26 18.91
C ASP A 24 7.74 10.16 18.05
N TYR A 25 6.88 9.58 17.19
CA TYR A 25 5.93 10.37 16.41
C TYR A 25 4.91 11.10 17.30
N CYS A 26 4.47 10.50 18.40
CA CYS A 26 3.62 11.19 19.37
C CYS A 26 4.35 12.38 19.99
N GLN A 27 5.61 12.20 20.39
CA GLN A 27 6.42 13.30 20.95
C GLN A 27 6.65 14.42 19.93
N VAL A 28 6.90 14.09 18.66
CA VAL A 28 6.96 15.10 17.57
C VAL A 28 5.65 15.88 17.50
N LEU A 29 4.51 15.22 17.54
CA LEU A 29 3.20 15.87 17.43
C LEU A 29 2.78 16.63 18.68
N ASP A 30 3.38 16.35 19.83
CA ASP A 30 3.24 17.17 21.04
C ASP A 30 3.97 18.51 20.88
N GLU A 31 5.15 18.51 20.23
CA GLU A 31 5.95 19.71 19.96
C GLU A 31 5.45 20.46 18.70
N ASP A 32 5.10 19.74 17.64
CA ASP A 32 4.64 20.26 16.34
C ASP A 32 3.40 19.50 15.86
N LYS A 33 2.22 19.99 16.21
CA LYS A 33 0.92 19.39 15.85
C LYS A 33 0.62 19.35 14.35
N GLN A 34 1.41 20.07 13.54
CA GLN A 34 1.24 20.16 12.09
C GLN A 34 2.32 19.40 11.32
N ASN A 35 3.14 18.62 12.02
CA ASN A 35 4.18 17.83 11.37
C ASN A 35 3.59 16.75 10.46
N LYS A 36 3.66 16.99 9.16
CA LYS A 36 3.03 16.13 8.15
C LYS A 36 3.60 14.71 8.14
N GLU A 37 4.92 14.57 8.32
CA GLU A 37 5.58 13.27 8.37
C GLU A 37 5.12 12.46 9.58
N ALA A 38 5.10 13.07 10.75
CA ALA A 38 4.64 12.40 11.96
C ALA A 38 3.16 12.01 11.89
N LEU A 39 2.29 12.87 11.32
CA LEU A 39 0.88 12.54 11.07
C LEU A 39 0.75 11.34 10.13
N LEU A 40 1.47 11.35 9.01
CA LEU A 40 1.46 10.26 8.03
C LEU A 40 1.88 8.92 8.66
N MET A 41 3.02 8.94 9.34
CA MET A 41 3.61 7.71 9.87
C MET A 41 2.85 7.17 11.08
N ARG A 42 2.29 8.05 11.93
CA ARG A 42 1.42 7.61 13.03
C ARG A 42 0.11 7.03 12.51
N ALA A 43 -0.48 7.64 11.48
CA ALA A 43 -1.66 7.08 10.82
C ALA A 43 -1.37 5.67 10.26
N TYR A 44 -0.22 5.49 9.62
CA TYR A 44 0.22 4.17 9.13
C TYR A 44 0.34 3.14 10.27
N ILE A 45 0.94 3.53 11.39
CA ILE A 45 1.04 2.64 12.58
C ILE A 45 -0.36 2.29 13.11
N TYR A 46 -1.29 3.24 13.15
CA TYR A 46 -2.67 2.96 13.54
C TYR A 46 -3.34 1.95 12.60
N VAL A 47 -3.10 2.05 11.29
CA VAL A 47 -3.60 1.04 10.32
C VAL A 47 -3.04 -0.34 10.63
N LEU A 48 -1.72 -0.45 10.91
CA LEU A 48 -1.10 -1.73 11.30
C LEU A 48 -1.73 -2.33 12.57
N ARG A 49 -2.11 -1.46 13.53
CA ARG A 49 -2.79 -1.84 14.77
C ARG A 49 -4.29 -2.06 14.59
N ARG A 50 -4.83 -1.87 13.41
CA ARG A 50 -6.26 -1.89 13.09
C ARG A 50 -7.09 -0.85 13.87
N ASP A 51 -6.44 0.21 14.35
CA ASP A 51 -7.12 1.37 14.92
C ASP A 51 -7.47 2.36 13.79
N TYR A 52 -8.47 1.98 13.01
CA TYR A 52 -8.89 2.75 11.84
C TYR A 52 -9.46 4.13 12.18
N PRO A 53 -10.23 4.32 13.28
CA PRO A 53 -10.67 5.65 13.68
C PRO A 53 -9.51 6.62 13.97
N ALA A 54 -8.50 6.17 14.70
CA ALA A 54 -7.32 6.99 14.98
C ALA A 54 -6.50 7.29 13.71
N ALA A 55 -6.32 6.29 12.83
CA ALA A 55 -5.67 6.49 11.54
C ALA A 55 -6.38 7.57 10.70
N ARG A 56 -7.70 7.53 10.66
CA ARG A 56 -8.52 8.50 9.91
C ARG A 56 -8.32 9.92 10.41
N ILE A 57 -8.25 10.12 11.71
CA ILE A 57 -8.00 11.45 12.30
C ILE A 57 -6.68 12.03 11.79
N ASP A 58 -5.61 11.25 11.83
CA ASP A 58 -4.29 11.71 11.40
C ASP A 58 -4.21 11.93 9.88
N TYR A 59 -4.78 11.02 9.06
CA TYR A 59 -4.83 11.23 7.59
C TYR A 59 -5.67 12.46 7.22
N ASN A 60 -6.82 12.66 7.86
CA ASN A 60 -7.65 13.85 7.60
C ASN A 60 -6.90 15.13 7.99
N ARG A 61 -6.22 15.13 9.14
CA ARG A 61 -5.41 16.26 9.56
C ARG A 61 -4.27 16.56 8.59
N LEU A 62 -3.59 15.51 8.10
CA LEU A 62 -2.57 15.66 7.06
C LEU A 62 -3.17 16.29 5.79
N LEU A 63 -4.33 15.83 5.34
CA LEU A 63 -4.97 16.31 4.11
C LEU A 63 -5.60 17.69 4.27
N GLU A 64 -5.95 18.14 5.48
CA GLU A 64 -6.27 19.55 5.76
C GLU A 64 -5.05 20.46 5.57
N LEU A 65 -3.86 20.00 5.97
CA LEU A 65 -2.61 20.75 5.84
C LEU A 65 -2.05 20.68 4.41
N ASP A 66 -2.25 19.58 3.73
CA ASP A 66 -1.73 19.31 2.40
C ASP A 66 -2.73 18.44 1.60
N PRO A 67 -3.74 19.07 0.97
CA PRO A 67 -4.77 18.35 0.23
C PRO A 67 -4.23 17.51 -0.94
N GLN A 68 -3.04 17.85 -1.44
CA GLN A 68 -2.39 17.16 -2.56
C GLN A 68 -1.34 16.13 -2.13
N SER A 69 -1.21 15.89 -0.82
CA SER A 69 -0.28 14.88 -0.31
C SER A 69 -0.53 13.52 -0.98
N TYR A 70 0.42 13.07 -1.77
CA TYR A 70 0.37 11.76 -2.44
C TYR A 70 0.22 10.63 -1.40
N SER A 71 1.15 10.59 -0.44
CA SER A 71 1.16 9.56 0.61
C SER A 71 -0.07 9.63 1.51
N GLY A 72 -0.57 10.84 1.81
CA GLY A 72 -1.79 11.03 2.60
C GLY A 72 -3.03 10.49 1.87
N ARG A 73 -3.17 10.79 0.60
CA ARG A 73 -4.30 10.32 -0.23
C ARG A 73 -4.25 8.81 -0.46
N LEU A 74 -3.07 8.27 -0.79
CA LEU A 74 -2.89 6.83 -0.96
C LEU A 74 -3.12 6.08 0.37
N GLY A 75 -2.63 6.63 1.49
CA GLY A 75 -2.86 6.08 2.82
C GLY A 75 -4.33 6.06 3.19
N LEU A 76 -5.08 7.13 2.90
CA LEU A 76 -6.52 7.18 3.12
C LEU A 76 -7.26 6.16 2.23
N ALA A 77 -6.88 6.02 0.96
CA ALA A 77 -7.47 5.00 0.08
C ALA A 77 -7.24 3.58 0.62
N THR A 78 -6.04 3.31 1.13
CA THR A 78 -5.73 2.02 1.79
C THR A 78 -6.58 1.82 3.06
N LEU A 79 -6.78 2.86 3.85
CA LEU A 79 -7.65 2.82 5.02
C LEU A 79 -9.10 2.51 4.63
N GLU A 80 -9.64 3.18 3.61
CA GLU A 80 -10.98 2.91 3.10
C GLU A 80 -11.12 1.45 2.64
N GLN A 81 -10.12 0.93 1.94
CA GLN A 81 -10.08 -0.48 1.54
C GLN A 81 -10.09 -1.42 2.76
N LYS A 82 -9.29 -1.14 3.80
CA LYS A 82 -9.23 -1.97 5.02
C LYS A 82 -10.54 -1.98 5.81
N GLU A 83 -11.30 -0.90 5.73
CA GLU A 83 -12.64 -0.81 6.31
C GLU A 83 -13.76 -1.40 5.40
N GLY A 84 -13.40 -1.92 4.23
CA GLY A 84 -14.36 -2.44 3.25
C GLY A 84 -15.13 -1.36 2.48
N LYS A 85 -14.70 -0.11 2.55
CA LYS A 85 -15.27 1.03 1.84
C LYS A 85 -14.62 1.14 0.45
N PHE A 86 -14.84 0.13 -0.37
CA PHE A 86 -14.15 0.00 -1.65
C PHE A 86 -14.48 1.10 -2.64
N ARG A 87 -15.72 1.63 -2.63
CA ARG A 87 -16.12 2.72 -3.54
C ARG A 87 -15.37 3.99 -3.23
N GLU A 88 -15.23 4.32 -1.94
CA GLU A 88 -14.48 5.48 -1.46
C GLU A 88 -12.99 5.35 -1.79
N ALA A 89 -12.43 4.15 -1.62
CA ALA A 89 -11.05 3.86 -2.03
C ALA A 89 -10.85 4.08 -3.54
N LEU A 90 -11.74 3.54 -4.38
CA LEU A 90 -11.68 3.72 -5.84
C LEU A 90 -11.84 5.18 -6.25
N GLU A 91 -12.70 5.96 -5.57
CA GLU A 91 -12.87 7.38 -5.86
C GLU A 91 -11.56 8.15 -5.66
N ILE A 92 -10.85 7.89 -4.55
CA ILE A 92 -9.55 8.52 -4.28
C ILE A 92 -8.53 8.11 -5.34
N LEU A 93 -8.41 6.80 -5.63
CA LEU A 93 -7.43 6.27 -6.59
C LEU A 93 -7.71 6.76 -8.01
N ASN A 94 -8.97 6.83 -8.43
CA ASN A 94 -9.35 7.34 -9.74
C ASN A 94 -8.99 8.83 -9.90
N LYS A 95 -9.21 9.65 -8.88
CA LYS A 95 -8.80 11.06 -8.87
C LYS A 95 -7.28 11.20 -8.94
N MET A 96 -6.55 10.34 -8.23
CA MET A 96 -5.08 10.34 -8.28
C MET A 96 -4.57 9.93 -9.65
N LEU A 97 -5.12 8.86 -10.26
CA LEU A 97 -4.76 8.41 -11.60
C LEU A 97 -5.11 9.42 -12.69
N ALA A 98 -6.22 10.16 -12.55
CA ALA A 98 -6.56 11.25 -13.49
C ALA A 98 -5.48 12.34 -13.49
N ALA A 99 -4.83 12.61 -12.36
CA ALA A 99 -3.75 13.58 -12.25
C ALA A 99 -2.38 12.99 -12.64
N THR A 100 -2.15 11.70 -12.42
CA THR A 100 -0.87 11.01 -12.69
C THR A 100 -1.12 9.66 -13.37
N PRO A 101 -1.50 9.66 -14.67
CA PRO A 101 -1.90 8.43 -15.38
C PRO A 101 -0.74 7.45 -15.66
N GLU A 102 0.50 7.85 -15.38
CA GLU A 102 1.69 7.01 -15.59
C GLU A 102 2.25 6.45 -14.27
N ASP A 103 1.47 6.44 -13.20
CA ASP A 103 1.87 5.94 -11.90
C ASP A 103 1.50 4.47 -11.72
N ALA A 104 2.46 3.57 -11.89
CA ALA A 104 2.27 2.12 -11.74
C ALA A 104 1.76 1.73 -10.34
N THR A 105 2.18 2.43 -9.29
CA THR A 105 1.75 2.16 -7.90
C THR A 105 0.25 2.34 -7.72
N LEU A 106 -0.33 3.36 -8.35
CA LEU A 106 -1.77 3.63 -8.27
C LEU A 106 -2.60 2.57 -9.00
N TYR A 107 -2.11 2.05 -10.14
CA TYR A 107 -2.78 0.93 -10.83
C TYR A 107 -2.75 -0.33 -9.97
N ILE A 108 -1.62 -0.64 -9.32
CA ILE A 108 -1.52 -1.79 -8.40
C ILE A 108 -2.49 -1.62 -7.22
N ALA A 109 -2.54 -0.43 -6.62
CA ALA A 109 -3.46 -0.15 -5.52
C ALA A 109 -4.93 -0.31 -5.95
N ARG A 110 -5.30 0.21 -7.14
CA ARG A 110 -6.66 0.07 -7.66
C ARG A 110 -7.00 -1.39 -8.01
N ALA A 111 -6.06 -2.11 -8.60
CA ALA A 111 -6.20 -3.53 -8.88
C ALA A 111 -6.46 -4.37 -7.61
N ASP A 112 -5.79 -4.03 -6.50
CA ASP A 112 -6.01 -4.75 -5.24
C ASP A 112 -7.42 -4.50 -4.68
N VAL A 113 -7.93 -3.27 -4.76
CA VAL A 113 -9.31 -2.95 -4.38
C VAL A 113 -10.30 -3.70 -5.29
N GLU A 114 -10.11 -3.67 -6.62
CA GLU A 114 -10.98 -4.38 -7.59
C GLU A 114 -10.97 -5.90 -7.34
N ARG A 115 -9.82 -6.47 -7.03
CA ARG A 115 -9.70 -7.89 -6.67
C ARG A 115 -10.53 -8.23 -5.42
N GLU A 116 -10.49 -7.39 -4.39
CA GLU A 116 -11.30 -7.60 -3.18
C GLU A 116 -12.79 -7.49 -3.46
N MET A 117 -13.19 -6.65 -4.42
CA MET A 117 -14.55 -6.56 -4.93
C MET A 117 -14.96 -7.72 -5.86
N LYS A 118 -14.05 -8.66 -6.13
CA LYS A 118 -14.23 -9.78 -7.09
C LYS A 118 -14.34 -9.33 -8.56
N HIS A 119 -13.84 -8.14 -8.87
CA HIS A 119 -13.74 -7.63 -10.23
C HIS A 119 -12.35 -8.00 -10.82
N GLU A 120 -12.07 -9.28 -10.91
CA GLU A 120 -10.74 -9.79 -11.28
C GLU A 120 -10.30 -9.33 -12.68
N ASP A 121 -11.23 -9.22 -13.63
CA ASP A 121 -10.93 -8.77 -14.99
C ASP A 121 -10.44 -7.32 -15.01
N LEU A 122 -11.05 -6.43 -14.21
CA LEU A 122 -10.61 -5.05 -14.07
C LEU A 122 -9.25 -4.97 -13.38
N ALA A 123 -9.05 -5.77 -12.33
CA ALA A 123 -7.77 -5.87 -11.66
C ALA A 123 -6.64 -6.31 -12.61
N LEU A 124 -6.88 -7.29 -13.47
CA LEU A 124 -5.90 -7.76 -14.45
C LEU A 124 -5.52 -6.66 -15.46
N VAL A 125 -6.50 -5.88 -15.94
CA VAL A 125 -6.24 -4.75 -16.84
C VAL A 125 -5.32 -3.72 -16.18
N ASP A 126 -5.58 -3.36 -14.93
CA ASP A 126 -4.74 -2.43 -14.19
C ASP A 126 -3.33 -2.98 -13.94
N LEU A 127 -3.20 -4.27 -13.65
CA LEU A 127 -1.89 -4.91 -13.44
C LEU A 127 -1.08 -5.01 -14.74
N GLU A 128 -1.71 -5.23 -15.88
CA GLU A 128 -1.04 -5.17 -17.18
C GLU A 128 -0.48 -3.78 -17.43
N GLU A 129 -1.25 -2.72 -17.14
CA GLU A 129 -0.79 -1.35 -17.27
C GLU A 129 0.32 -1.03 -16.27
N ALA A 130 0.20 -1.47 -15.02
CA ALA A 130 1.27 -1.30 -14.02
C ALA A 130 2.59 -1.94 -14.48
N ILE A 131 2.55 -3.16 -15.03
CA ILE A 131 3.72 -3.86 -15.56
C ILE A 131 4.29 -3.18 -16.80
N ARG A 132 3.43 -2.63 -17.66
CA ARG A 132 3.87 -1.83 -18.82
C ARG A 132 4.65 -0.60 -18.38
N LEU A 133 4.18 0.08 -17.32
CA LEU A 133 4.81 1.28 -16.77
C LEU A 133 6.08 0.95 -15.95
N ASP A 134 6.06 -0.12 -15.19
CA ASP A 134 7.18 -0.60 -14.37
C ASP A 134 7.30 -2.13 -14.45
N ALA A 135 8.10 -2.61 -15.40
CA ALA A 135 8.34 -4.03 -15.61
C ALA A 135 9.16 -4.69 -14.47
N ALA A 136 9.70 -3.92 -13.54
CA ALA A 136 10.46 -4.39 -12.39
C ALA A 136 9.63 -4.42 -11.08
N SER A 137 8.34 -4.11 -11.15
CA SER A 137 7.45 -4.15 -9.99
C SER A 137 7.12 -5.59 -9.60
N ALA A 138 7.80 -6.13 -8.59
CA ALA A 138 7.50 -7.44 -8.03
C ALA A 138 6.05 -7.53 -7.51
N ASP A 139 5.53 -6.46 -6.92
CA ASP A 139 4.18 -6.40 -6.36
C ASP A 139 3.11 -6.60 -7.42
N ALA A 140 3.30 -6.04 -8.62
CA ALA A 140 2.36 -6.23 -9.74
C ALA A 140 2.29 -7.70 -10.17
N TYR A 141 3.43 -8.38 -10.28
CA TYR A 141 3.47 -9.80 -10.61
C TYR A 141 2.89 -10.67 -9.50
N LEU A 142 3.19 -10.36 -8.22
CA LEU A 142 2.62 -11.08 -7.09
C LEU A 142 1.10 -11.00 -7.07
N LEU A 143 0.55 -9.81 -7.24
CA LEU A 143 -0.90 -9.61 -7.22
C LEU A 143 -1.56 -10.31 -8.41
N ARG A 144 -0.99 -10.20 -9.63
CA ARG A 144 -1.51 -10.87 -10.83
C ARG A 144 -1.40 -12.39 -10.72
N GLY A 145 -0.29 -12.90 -10.20
CA GLY A 145 -0.10 -14.32 -9.94
C GLY A 145 -1.13 -14.88 -8.97
N ASN A 146 -1.46 -14.15 -7.90
CA ASN A 146 -2.50 -14.54 -6.95
C ASN A 146 -3.90 -14.55 -7.59
N ILE A 147 -4.21 -13.62 -8.48
CA ILE A 147 -5.48 -13.61 -9.23
C ILE A 147 -5.54 -14.83 -10.17
N TYR A 148 -4.46 -15.09 -10.93
CA TYR A 148 -4.42 -16.28 -11.81
C TYR A 148 -4.54 -17.60 -11.02
N LEU A 149 -3.92 -17.67 -9.84
CA LEU A 149 -4.05 -18.85 -8.99
C LEU A 149 -5.49 -19.06 -8.52
N ALA A 150 -6.18 -18.00 -8.11
CA ALA A 150 -7.60 -18.04 -7.75
C ALA A 150 -8.47 -18.49 -8.94
N GLN A 151 -8.12 -18.10 -10.17
CA GLN A 151 -8.77 -18.52 -11.41
C GLN A 151 -8.34 -19.91 -11.87
N LYS A 152 -7.52 -20.63 -11.10
CA LYS A 152 -6.96 -21.96 -11.47
C LYS A 152 -6.09 -21.94 -12.73
N LYS A 153 -5.61 -20.80 -13.14
CA LYS A 153 -4.66 -20.60 -14.26
C LYS A 153 -3.22 -20.82 -13.76
N LYS A 154 -2.93 -22.06 -13.35
CA LYS A 154 -1.69 -22.42 -12.62
C LYS A 154 -0.41 -22.07 -13.37
N GLY A 155 -0.37 -22.25 -14.69
CA GLY A 155 0.80 -21.93 -15.51
C GLY A 155 1.12 -20.45 -15.53
N LEU A 156 0.11 -19.58 -15.67
CA LEU A 156 0.26 -18.13 -15.64
C LEU A 156 0.65 -17.65 -14.23
N ALA A 157 0.02 -18.20 -13.19
CA ALA A 157 0.35 -17.89 -11.81
C ALA A 157 1.82 -18.23 -11.50
N LYS A 158 2.27 -19.42 -11.91
CA LYS A 158 3.66 -19.86 -11.71
C LYS A 158 4.64 -18.91 -12.39
N ALA A 159 4.39 -18.53 -13.64
CA ALA A 159 5.26 -17.62 -14.38
C ALA A 159 5.40 -16.26 -13.67
N ASP A 160 4.29 -15.71 -13.14
CA ASP A 160 4.32 -14.46 -12.40
C ASP A 160 5.06 -14.57 -11.06
N PHE A 161 4.89 -15.66 -10.31
CA PHE A 161 5.65 -15.88 -9.07
C PHE A 161 7.15 -16.08 -9.35
N GLU A 162 7.52 -16.80 -10.39
CA GLU A 162 8.92 -16.95 -10.80
C GLU A 162 9.52 -15.59 -11.22
N LYS A 163 8.73 -14.75 -11.90
CA LYS A 163 9.15 -13.38 -12.24
C LYS A 163 9.36 -12.55 -10.99
N ALA A 164 8.44 -12.59 -10.02
CA ALA A 164 8.59 -11.88 -8.74
C ALA A 164 9.86 -12.32 -7.99
N ILE A 165 10.18 -13.62 -7.99
CA ILE A 165 11.43 -14.14 -7.41
C ILE A 165 12.63 -13.55 -8.13
N SER A 166 12.62 -13.51 -9.46
CA SER A 166 13.71 -12.91 -10.25
C SER A 166 13.92 -11.42 -9.94
N LEU A 167 12.89 -10.75 -9.44
CA LEU A 167 12.90 -9.34 -9.02
C LEU A 167 13.23 -9.14 -7.54
N GLY A 168 13.58 -10.19 -6.82
CA GLY A 168 14.11 -10.11 -5.46
C GLY A 168 13.17 -10.60 -4.36
N VAL A 169 11.99 -11.11 -4.69
CA VAL A 169 11.12 -11.74 -3.68
C VAL A 169 11.76 -13.06 -3.21
N PRO A 170 11.93 -13.26 -1.89
CA PRO A 170 12.50 -14.52 -1.40
C PRO A 170 11.65 -15.72 -1.82
N PRO A 171 12.25 -16.78 -2.40
CA PRO A 171 11.50 -17.99 -2.80
C PRO A 171 10.71 -18.64 -1.66
N ALA A 172 11.23 -18.51 -0.42
CA ALA A 172 10.57 -19.04 0.77
C ALA A 172 9.20 -18.42 1.02
N ASP A 173 9.02 -17.13 0.67
CA ASP A 173 7.77 -16.40 0.85
C ASP A 173 6.67 -16.85 -0.12
N LEU A 174 7.05 -17.52 -1.23
CA LEU A 174 6.14 -18.01 -2.27
C LEU A 174 6.03 -19.54 -2.34
N HIS A 175 6.58 -20.24 -1.35
CA HIS A 175 6.60 -21.70 -1.34
C HIS A 175 5.20 -22.32 -1.45
N GLU A 176 4.22 -21.78 -0.74
CA GLU A 176 2.84 -22.28 -0.75
C GLU A 176 2.17 -22.02 -2.10
N GLN A 177 2.30 -20.80 -2.64
CA GLN A 177 1.74 -20.43 -3.93
C GLN A 177 2.33 -21.30 -5.05
N LEU A 178 3.64 -21.50 -5.06
CA LEU A 178 4.31 -22.36 -6.04
C LEU A 178 3.92 -23.83 -5.90
N ARG A 179 3.65 -24.31 -4.67
CA ARG A 179 3.12 -25.66 -4.43
C ARG A 179 1.74 -25.83 -5.05
N GLN A 180 0.86 -24.83 -4.93
CA GLN A 180 -0.48 -24.85 -5.51
C GLN A 180 -0.47 -24.77 -7.04
N CYS A 181 0.62 -24.32 -7.65
CA CYS A 181 0.82 -24.27 -9.09
C CYS A 181 1.21 -25.64 -9.71
N LYS A 182 1.54 -26.62 -8.88
CA LYS A 182 1.79 -28.01 -9.32
C LYS A 182 0.47 -28.73 -9.54
#